data_fc31e2e71f6a7672c2707e0e2d407315
#
_entry.id   fc31e2e71f6a7672c2707e0e2d407315
#
_cell.length_a   1.000
_cell.length_b   1.000
_cell.length_c   1.000
_cell.angle_alpha   90.00
_cell.angle_beta   90.00
_cell.angle_gamma   90.00
#
_symmetry.space_group_name_H-M   'P 1'
#
loop_
_entity.id
_entity.type
_entity.pdbx_description
1 polymer ?
#
loop_
_entity_poly.entity_id
_entity_poly.type
_entity_poly.pdbx_seq_one_letter_code
_entity_poly.pdbx_strand_id
1 'polypeptide(L)'
;MSRSLNKVKLIGNLGNDPEVRSTTGGNRVATFSLATSRSWNDASGSKQEKTEWHRCVVWNTKSSQLADIVEKYVKKGDKLYVEGRIEYRQWQDKENQTRYSTEINVRELIMLGGGSGGGARAAGSDFDAESNGGRSRAAAPAKAKAGGAGGDDFEDFPGALADEDDDLPF
;
A
#
# COMPACT_ATOMS: atom_id res chain seq x y z
N MET A 1 -21.34 -10.62 33.42
CA MET A 1 -21.20 -10.37 31.96
C MET A 1 -19.74 -10.13 31.65
N SER A 2 -19.13 -10.94 30.81
CA SER A 2 -17.75 -10.70 30.33
C SER A 2 -17.74 -9.56 29.32
N ARG A 3 -16.73 -8.68 29.45
CA ARG A 3 -16.50 -7.59 28.50
C ARG A 3 -15.39 -8.01 27.55
N SER A 4 -15.58 -7.78 26.26
CA SER A 4 -14.57 -8.06 25.24
C SER A 4 -14.29 -6.78 24.42
N LEU A 5 -13.12 -6.70 23.81
CA LEU A 5 -12.72 -5.62 22.93
C LEU A 5 -12.36 -6.18 21.56
N ASN A 6 -12.96 -5.61 20.51
CA ASN A 6 -12.57 -5.86 19.11
C ASN A 6 -12.34 -4.49 18.46
N LYS A 7 -11.06 -4.11 18.35
CA LYS A 7 -10.64 -2.81 17.84
C LYS A 7 -9.35 -2.94 17.03
N VAL A 8 -9.34 -2.36 15.85
CA VAL A 8 -8.19 -2.29 14.95
C VAL A 8 -7.90 -0.84 14.61
N LYS A 9 -6.62 -0.48 14.59
CA LYS A 9 -6.11 0.81 14.13
C LYS A 9 -5.01 0.56 13.12
N LEU A 10 -5.14 1.13 11.94
CA LEU A 10 -4.17 0.99 10.86
C LEU A 10 -3.79 2.35 10.29
N ILE A 11 -2.53 2.49 9.92
CA ILE A 11 -2.05 3.57 9.06
C ILE A 11 -1.40 2.91 7.85
N GLY A 12 -1.89 3.21 6.66
CA GLY A 12 -1.40 2.60 5.42
C GLY A 12 -1.75 3.40 4.20
N ASN A 13 -1.37 2.88 3.05
CA ASN A 13 -1.68 3.50 1.76
C ASN A 13 -2.75 2.70 1.03
N LEU A 14 -3.62 3.40 0.30
CA LEU A 14 -4.64 2.79 -0.52
C LEU A 14 -4.02 2.07 -1.72
N GLY A 15 -4.36 0.80 -1.91
CA GLY A 15 -3.82 -0.01 -3.01
C GLY A 15 -4.56 0.15 -4.33
N ASN A 16 -5.85 0.45 -4.25
CA ASN A 16 -6.75 0.63 -5.40
C ASN A 16 -7.79 1.69 -5.07
N ASP A 17 -8.41 2.27 -6.09
CA ASP A 17 -9.53 3.17 -5.88
C ASP A 17 -10.68 2.46 -5.16
N PRO A 18 -11.42 3.15 -4.27
CA PRO A 18 -12.53 2.55 -3.54
C PRO A 18 -13.67 2.10 -4.48
N GLU A 19 -14.15 0.91 -4.26
CA GLU A 19 -15.36 0.42 -4.93
C GLU A 19 -16.58 0.78 -4.08
N VAL A 20 -17.51 1.56 -4.64
CA VAL A 20 -18.75 1.93 -3.96
C VAL A 20 -19.92 1.21 -4.58
N ARG A 21 -20.76 0.62 -3.74
CA ARG A 21 -21.96 -0.10 -4.15
C ARG A 21 -23.14 0.33 -3.29
N SER A 22 -24.34 0.29 -3.87
CA SER A 22 -25.58 0.45 -3.14
C SER A 22 -26.19 -0.94 -2.87
N THR A 23 -26.60 -1.17 -1.63
CA THR A 23 -27.32 -2.38 -1.26
C THR A 23 -28.79 -2.27 -1.67
N THR A 24 -29.51 -3.41 -1.72
CA THR A 24 -30.95 -3.46 -1.99
C THR A 24 -31.79 -2.63 -1.01
N GLY A 25 -31.28 -2.39 0.19
CA GLY A 25 -31.89 -1.51 1.19
C GLY A 25 -31.51 -0.03 1.07
N GLY A 26 -30.86 0.39 -0.01
CA GLY A 26 -30.48 1.79 -0.25
C GLY A 26 -29.25 2.28 0.53
N ASN A 27 -28.63 1.42 1.35
CA ASN A 27 -27.40 1.80 2.07
C ASN A 27 -26.20 1.74 1.13
N ARG A 28 -25.34 2.75 1.21
CA ARG A 28 -24.08 2.76 0.46
C ARG A 28 -22.95 2.12 1.26
N VAL A 29 -22.12 1.35 0.58
CA VAL A 29 -20.94 0.70 1.12
C VAL A 29 -19.76 0.94 0.20
N ALA A 30 -18.64 1.35 0.75
CA ALA A 30 -17.37 1.47 0.06
C ALA A 30 -16.43 0.35 0.52
N THR A 31 -15.69 -0.25 -0.41
CA THR A 31 -14.70 -1.29 -0.14
C THR A 31 -13.38 -0.90 -0.77
N PHE A 32 -12.27 -1.03 -0.03
CA PHE A 32 -10.93 -0.77 -0.53
C PHE A 32 -9.89 -1.64 0.17
N SER A 33 -8.70 -1.75 -0.43
CA SER A 33 -7.55 -2.43 0.16
C SER A 33 -6.57 -1.43 0.73
N LEU A 34 -6.17 -1.61 2.00
CA LEU A 34 -5.18 -0.78 2.68
C LEU A 34 -3.89 -1.58 2.87
N ALA A 35 -2.77 -1.07 2.38
CA ALA A 35 -1.45 -1.65 2.51
C ALA A 35 -0.73 -1.12 3.75
N THR A 36 -0.24 -2.02 4.60
CA THR A 36 0.69 -1.69 5.69
C THR A 36 1.99 -2.40 5.46
N SER A 37 3.10 -1.66 5.32
CA SER A 37 4.42 -2.23 5.09
C SER A 37 5.29 -2.11 6.32
N ARG A 38 6.11 -3.12 6.55
CA ARG A 38 7.19 -3.11 7.53
C ARG A 38 8.50 -3.53 6.88
N SER A 39 9.58 -2.94 7.31
CA SER A 39 10.92 -3.34 6.89
C SER A 39 11.78 -3.67 8.11
N TRP A 40 12.65 -4.66 7.97
CA TRP A 40 13.59 -5.08 9.00
C TRP A 40 14.85 -5.63 8.35
N ASN A 41 15.92 -5.74 9.12
CA ASN A 41 17.10 -6.47 8.68
C ASN A 41 17.02 -7.91 9.22
N ASP A 42 17.31 -8.88 8.37
CA ASP A 42 17.43 -10.28 8.78
C ASP A 42 18.76 -10.55 9.53
N ALA A 43 18.97 -11.78 9.94
CA ALA A 43 20.17 -12.19 10.66
C ALA A 43 21.47 -12.05 9.83
N SER A 44 21.36 -11.99 8.50
CA SER A 44 22.48 -11.76 7.58
C SER A 44 22.77 -10.27 7.33
N GLY A 45 21.96 -9.36 7.91
CA GLY A 45 22.02 -7.94 7.68
C GLY A 45 21.31 -7.46 6.40
N SER A 46 20.65 -8.36 5.68
CA SER A 46 19.90 -8.02 4.47
C SER A 46 18.58 -7.37 4.83
N LYS A 47 18.23 -6.29 4.11
CA LYS A 47 16.96 -5.59 4.30
C LYS A 47 15.81 -6.41 3.72
N GLN A 48 14.84 -6.72 4.56
CA GLN A 48 13.59 -7.39 4.21
C GLN A 48 12.43 -6.40 4.29
N GLU A 49 11.42 -6.57 3.42
CA GLU A 49 10.21 -5.79 3.45
C GLU A 49 8.99 -6.72 3.27
N LYS A 50 7.95 -6.50 4.05
CA LYS A 50 6.70 -7.24 3.94
C LYS A 50 5.52 -6.28 3.98
N THR A 51 4.61 -6.43 3.02
CA THR A 51 3.38 -5.65 2.94
C THR A 51 2.18 -6.56 3.22
N GLU A 52 1.35 -6.14 4.17
CA GLU A 52 0.08 -6.80 4.48
C GLU A 52 -1.06 -5.98 3.89
N TRP A 53 -2.02 -6.69 3.27
CA TRP A 53 -3.17 -6.09 2.64
C TRP A 53 -4.43 -6.31 3.47
N HIS A 54 -5.06 -5.21 3.87
CA HIS A 54 -6.25 -5.24 4.70
C HIS A 54 -7.48 -4.86 3.88
N ARG A 55 -8.48 -5.74 3.83
CA ARG A 55 -9.77 -5.44 3.22
C ARG A 55 -10.59 -4.59 4.16
N CYS A 56 -10.84 -3.34 3.81
CA CYS A 56 -11.61 -2.37 4.56
C CYS A 56 -12.99 -2.19 3.96
N VAL A 57 -14.01 -2.18 4.80
CA VAL A 57 -15.41 -1.99 4.41
C VAL A 57 -15.97 -0.82 5.22
N VAL A 58 -16.52 0.16 4.51
CA VAL A 58 -17.06 1.40 5.08
C VAL A 58 -18.53 1.51 4.72
N TRP A 59 -19.37 1.69 5.70
CA TRP A 59 -20.81 1.83 5.52
C TRP A 59 -21.27 3.26 5.77
N ASN A 60 -22.25 3.71 4.97
CA ASN A 60 -23.04 4.87 5.37
C ASN A 60 -23.98 4.46 6.50
N THR A 61 -24.07 5.28 7.50
CA THR A 61 -24.99 5.15 8.62
C THR A 61 -25.88 6.39 8.69
N LYS A 62 -26.90 6.35 9.53
CA LYS A 62 -27.78 7.52 9.74
C LYS A 62 -27.04 8.77 10.22
N SER A 63 -25.92 8.56 10.93
CA SER A 63 -25.12 9.64 11.53
C SER A 63 -23.83 9.95 10.77
N SER A 64 -23.44 9.14 9.79
CA SER A 64 -22.16 9.29 9.08
C SER A 64 -22.26 8.80 7.64
N GLN A 65 -21.81 9.64 6.71
CA GLN A 65 -21.75 9.34 5.28
C GLN A 65 -20.31 9.00 4.85
N LEU A 66 -19.65 8.12 5.61
CA LEU A 66 -18.25 7.78 5.38
C LEU A 66 -18.00 7.14 4.02
N ALA A 67 -18.93 6.31 3.51
CA ALA A 67 -18.77 5.71 2.18
C ALA A 67 -18.79 6.76 1.06
N ASP A 68 -19.61 7.81 1.19
CA ASP A 68 -19.66 8.92 0.24
C ASP A 68 -18.40 9.80 0.32
N ILE A 69 -17.87 10.01 1.52
CA ILE A 69 -16.61 10.73 1.73
C ILE A 69 -15.46 9.96 1.08
N VAL A 70 -15.41 8.64 1.29
CA VAL A 70 -14.39 7.77 0.68
C VAL A 70 -14.47 7.83 -0.85
N GLU A 71 -15.66 7.72 -1.42
CA GLU A 71 -15.85 7.81 -2.89
C GLU A 71 -15.36 9.13 -3.47
N LYS A 72 -15.64 10.23 -2.77
CA LYS A 72 -15.39 11.58 -3.30
C LYS A 72 -13.94 12.03 -3.14
N TYR A 73 -13.30 11.65 -2.05
CA TYR A 73 -12.04 12.26 -1.66
C TYR A 73 -10.85 11.30 -1.62
N VAL A 74 -11.09 9.98 -1.51
CA VAL A 74 -10.03 9.00 -1.33
C VAL A 74 -9.68 8.31 -2.63
N LYS A 75 -8.39 8.26 -2.98
CA LYS A 75 -7.87 7.67 -4.22
C LYS A 75 -6.73 6.71 -3.94
N LYS A 76 -6.43 5.86 -4.92
CA LYS A 76 -5.26 5.00 -4.91
C LYS A 76 -3.99 5.78 -4.55
N GLY A 77 -3.22 5.26 -3.60
CA GLY A 77 -1.98 5.84 -3.12
C GLY A 77 -2.12 6.75 -1.91
N ASP A 78 -3.34 7.20 -1.57
CA ASP A 78 -3.57 8.06 -0.42
C ASP A 78 -3.21 7.35 0.89
N LYS A 79 -2.60 8.11 1.80
CA LYS A 79 -2.28 7.64 3.14
C LYS A 79 -3.43 7.89 4.09
N LEU A 80 -3.92 6.83 4.70
CA LEU A 80 -5.08 6.85 5.57
C LEU A 80 -4.77 6.32 6.96
N TYR A 81 -5.39 6.92 7.98
CA TYR A 81 -5.65 6.30 9.25
C TYR A 81 -7.05 5.69 9.22
N VAL A 82 -7.16 4.46 9.66
CA VAL A 82 -8.42 3.71 9.73
C VAL A 82 -8.57 3.12 11.12
N GLU A 83 -9.71 3.35 11.75
CA GLU A 83 -10.12 2.68 12.98
C GLU A 83 -11.41 1.89 12.74
N GLY A 84 -11.46 0.66 13.23
CA GLY A 84 -12.62 -0.21 13.05
C GLY A 84 -12.54 -1.46 13.92
N ARG A 85 -13.26 -2.48 13.50
CA ARG A 85 -13.29 -3.81 14.12
C ARG A 85 -13.07 -4.88 13.07
N ILE A 86 -12.52 -6.02 13.48
CA ILE A 86 -12.38 -7.20 12.63
C ILE A 86 -13.75 -7.88 12.54
N GLU A 87 -14.16 -8.22 11.33
CA GLU A 87 -15.33 -9.04 11.04
C GLU A 87 -14.94 -10.20 10.12
N TYR A 88 -15.40 -11.39 10.44
CA TYR A 88 -15.26 -12.57 9.60
C TYR A 88 -16.53 -12.76 8.82
N ARG A 89 -16.41 -12.87 7.51
CA ARG A 89 -17.53 -13.12 6.61
C ARG A 89 -17.38 -14.49 5.98
N GLN A 90 -18.44 -15.28 6.07
CA GLN A 90 -18.54 -16.56 5.39
C GLN A 90 -19.46 -16.42 4.18
N TRP A 91 -19.05 -16.98 3.05
CA TRP A 91 -19.83 -16.99 1.83
C TRP A 91 -19.56 -18.27 1.05
N GLN A 92 -20.48 -18.65 0.18
CA GLN A 92 -20.32 -19.79 -0.71
C GLN A 92 -19.90 -19.30 -2.09
N ASP A 93 -18.87 -19.92 -2.66
CA ASP A 93 -18.46 -19.64 -4.03
C ASP A 93 -19.36 -20.36 -5.05
N LYS A 94 -19.05 -20.20 -6.33
CA LYS A 94 -19.82 -20.80 -7.42
C LYS A 94 -19.79 -22.34 -7.41
N GLU A 95 -18.86 -22.93 -6.71
CA GLU A 95 -18.65 -24.37 -6.55
C GLU A 95 -19.26 -24.90 -5.24
N ASN A 96 -20.10 -24.11 -4.57
CA ASN A 96 -20.67 -24.40 -3.25
C ASN A 96 -19.63 -24.63 -2.14
N GLN A 97 -18.39 -24.17 -2.33
CA GLN A 97 -17.40 -24.22 -1.27
C GLN A 97 -17.56 -23.03 -0.33
N THR A 98 -17.49 -23.31 0.95
CA THR A 98 -17.51 -22.27 1.97
C THR A 98 -16.18 -21.54 1.99
N ARG A 99 -16.21 -20.22 1.75
CA ARG A 99 -15.07 -19.34 1.81
C ARG A 99 -15.20 -18.39 2.99
N TYR A 100 -14.07 -18.07 3.57
CA TYR A 100 -13.97 -17.11 4.68
C TYR A 100 -13.17 -15.90 4.22
N SER A 101 -13.62 -14.72 4.56
CA SER A 101 -12.88 -13.49 4.39
C SER A 101 -12.81 -12.72 5.69
N THR A 102 -11.63 -12.16 5.97
CA THR A 102 -11.45 -11.25 7.09
C THR A 102 -11.59 -9.83 6.57
N GLU A 103 -12.47 -9.06 7.16
CA GLU A 103 -12.76 -7.68 6.77
C GLU A 103 -12.62 -6.76 7.99
N ILE A 104 -12.19 -5.53 7.75
CA ILE A 104 -12.16 -4.48 8.76
C ILE A 104 -13.37 -3.59 8.51
N ASN A 105 -14.35 -3.66 9.40
CA ASN A 105 -15.49 -2.75 9.38
C ASN A 105 -15.07 -1.42 9.99
N VAL A 106 -14.91 -0.42 9.12
CA VAL A 106 -14.37 0.91 9.46
C VAL A 106 -15.44 1.77 10.12
N ARG A 107 -15.07 2.41 11.23
CA ARG A 107 -15.89 3.37 11.95
C ARG A 107 -15.40 4.79 11.84
N GLU A 108 -14.08 4.95 11.74
CA GLU A 108 -13.41 6.24 11.62
C GLU A 108 -12.32 6.16 10.56
N LEU A 109 -12.18 7.22 9.77
CA LEU A 109 -11.19 7.35 8.72
C LEU A 109 -10.68 8.79 8.71
N ILE A 110 -9.35 8.93 8.65
CA ILE A 110 -8.68 10.23 8.54
C ILE A 110 -7.69 10.17 7.38
N MET A 111 -7.78 11.12 6.49
CA MET A 111 -6.80 11.29 5.40
C MET A 111 -5.55 11.97 5.97
N LEU A 112 -4.40 11.28 5.91
CA LEU A 112 -3.13 11.75 6.48
C LEU A 112 -2.21 12.41 5.43
N GLY A 113 -2.56 12.31 4.15
CA GLY A 113 -1.84 12.95 3.06
C GLY A 113 -2.64 14.14 2.54
N GLY A 114 -2.04 15.28 2.39
CA GLY A 114 -2.61 16.38 1.62
C GLY A 114 -2.79 15.90 0.19
N GLY A 115 -3.97 16.14 -0.39
CA GLY A 115 -4.44 15.63 -1.66
C GLY A 115 -3.33 15.54 -2.70
N SER A 116 -3.28 14.40 -3.36
CA SER A 116 -2.53 14.20 -4.59
C SER A 116 -3.09 15.12 -5.69
N GLY A 117 -2.69 16.35 -5.63
CA GLY A 117 -3.03 17.40 -6.58
C GLY A 117 -1.82 18.29 -6.80
N GLY A 118 -0.99 17.92 -7.77
CA GLY A 118 -0.11 18.85 -8.44
C GLY A 118 1.26 19.10 -7.81
N GLY A 119 2.29 18.66 -8.52
CA GLY A 119 3.51 19.40 -8.69
C GLY A 119 4.44 19.46 -7.49
N ALA A 120 5.52 18.70 -7.57
CA ALA A 120 6.77 19.06 -6.92
C ALA A 120 7.10 20.53 -7.21
N ARG A 121 6.72 21.43 -6.35
CA ARG A 121 7.37 22.74 -6.25
C ARG A 121 8.65 22.49 -5.49
N ALA A 122 9.73 22.35 -6.25
CA ALA A 122 11.03 22.65 -5.76
C ALA A 122 10.95 24.07 -5.18
N ALA A 123 11.02 24.18 -3.86
CA ALA A 123 11.29 25.42 -3.19
C ALA A 123 12.75 25.73 -3.49
N GLY A 124 12.95 26.52 -4.56
CA GLY A 124 14.18 27.25 -4.74
C GLY A 124 14.30 28.25 -3.60
N SER A 125 15.20 27.98 -2.70
CA SER A 125 15.69 28.99 -1.77
C SER A 125 16.58 29.92 -2.58
N ASP A 126 16.00 31.04 -3.02
CA ASP A 126 16.77 32.23 -3.38
C ASP A 126 17.44 32.76 -2.10
N PHE A 127 18.69 32.41 -1.95
CA PHE A 127 19.64 33.21 -1.18
C PHE A 127 20.52 33.88 -2.18
N ASP A 128 20.20 35.15 -2.49
CA ASP A 128 21.15 36.12 -3.03
C ASP A 128 22.37 36.17 -2.13
N ALA A 129 23.50 35.82 -2.69
CA ALA A 129 24.80 36.30 -2.24
C ALA A 129 25.61 36.68 -3.48
N GLU A 130 25.58 37.96 -3.74
CA GLU A 130 26.52 38.68 -4.55
C GLU A 130 27.97 38.33 -4.16
N SER A 131 28.81 37.96 -5.09
CA SER A 131 30.05 38.67 -5.42
C SER A 131 31.01 37.84 -6.26
N ASN A 132 31.33 38.42 -7.36
CA ASN A 132 32.66 38.61 -7.91
C ASN A 132 33.45 37.49 -8.59
N GLY A 133 33.52 37.65 -9.90
CA GLY A 133 34.80 37.76 -10.62
C GLY A 133 35.52 36.49 -11.07
N GLY A 134 35.66 36.30 -12.40
CA GLY A 134 36.91 35.75 -12.90
C GLY A 134 36.85 34.62 -13.94
N ARG A 135 36.67 35.02 -15.18
CA ARG A 135 37.40 34.56 -16.38
C ARG A 135 37.66 33.07 -16.68
N SER A 136 37.09 32.65 -17.79
CA SER A 136 37.76 32.02 -18.95
C SER A 136 38.35 30.62 -18.84
N ARG A 137 37.88 29.63 -19.54
CA ARG A 137 38.39 29.23 -20.85
C ARG A 137 37.90 27.88 -21.31
N ALA A 138 37.60 27.82 -22.58
CA ALA A 138 37.15 26.71 -23.40
C ALA A 138 38.05 25.46 -23.31
N ALA A 139 37.44 24.31 -23.53
CA ALA A 139 37.76 23.34 -24.58
C ALA A 139 36.94 22.06 -24.44
N ALA A 140 36.19 21.74 -25.48
CA ALA A 140 35.74 20.38 -25.85
C ALA A 140 36.77 19.81 -26.83
N PRO A 141 36.59 18.61 -27.40
CA PRO A 141 36.05 17.31 -26.96
C PRO A 141 37.04 16.15 -27.28
N ALA A 142 36.79 14.96 -26.79
CA ALA A 142 37.38 13.77 -27.41
C ALA A 142 36.45 12.55 -27.27
N LYS A 143 36.09 12.02 -28.43
CA LYS A 143 35.52 10.71 -28.72
C LYS A 143 36.53 9.58 -28.44
N ALA A 144 36.00 8.39 -28.06
CA ALA A 144 36.30 7.05 -28.59
C ALA A 144 35.56 6.03 -27.72
N LYS A 145 34.66 5.24 -28.25
CA LYS A 145 34.68 4.10 -29.15
C LYS A 145 34.91 2.77 -28.40
N ALA A 146 33.78 2.01 -28.29
CA ALA A 146 33.62 0.64 -28.82
C ALA A 146 34.25 -0.55 -28.09
N GLY A 147 33.44 -1.57 -28.00
CA GLY A 147 33.78 -3.00 -28.05
C GLY A 147 33.47 -3.69 -26.71
N GLY A 148 32.68 -4.72 -26.66
CA GLY A 148 32.40 -5.94 -27.32
C GLY A 148 31.68 -6.79 -26.28
N ALA A 149 30.57 -7.34 -26.59
CA ALA A 149 30.20 -8.69 -26.90
C ALA A 149 30.61 -9.79 -25.92
N GLY A 150 29.61 -10.58 -25.57
CA GLY A 150 29.72 -11.97 -25.11
C GLY A 150 29.38 -12.09 -23.64
N GLY A 151 28.52 -12.98 -23.25
CA GLY A 151 27.99 -14.18 -23.69
C GLY A 151 27.10 -14.73 -22.63
N ASP A 152 26.12 -15.40 -23.05
CA ASP A 152 25.25 -16.33 -22.38
C ASP A 152 25.91 -17.12 -21.26
N ASP A 153 25.20 -17.27 -20.14
CA ASP A 153 25.07 -18.57 -19.46
C ASP A 153 24.05 -18.43 -18.35
N PHE A 154 22.80 -18.68 -18.73
CA PHE A 154 21.71 -18.92 -17.78
C PHE A 154 21.37 -20.40 -17.86
N GLU A 155 22.19 -21.21 -17.20
CA GLU A 155 21.83 -22.59 -16.86
C GLU A 155 22.48 -22.93 -15.52
N ASP A 156 21.70 -22.99 -14.46
CA ASP A 156 21.65 -24.09 -13.51
C ASP A 156 20.75 -23.75 -12.35
N PHE A 157 19.51 -24.20 -12.38
CA PHE A 157 18.67 -24.33 -11.20
C PHE A 157 18.73 -25.80 -10.78
N PRO A 158 19.38 -26.14 -9.67
CA PRO A 158 19.20 -27.45 -9.09
C PRO A 158 17.88 -27.51 -8.31
N GLY A 159 17.12 -28.45 -8.73
CA GLY A 159 16.13 -29.31 -8.15
C GLY A 159 15.49 -28.99 -6.81
N ALA A 160 14.18 -29.14 -6.90
CA ALA A 160 13.23 -29.51 -5.87
C ALA A 160 13.85 -29.96 -4.54
N LEU A 161 13.56 -29.21 -3.48
CA LEU A 161 13.62 -29.72 -2.12
C LEU A 161 12.27 -30.34 -1.78
N ALA A 162 12.37 -31.61 -1.44
CA ALA A 162 11.32 -32.47 -0.97
C ALA A 162 10.58 -31.91 0.23
N ASP A 163 9.30 -32.22 0.26
CA ASP A 163 8.40 -32.08 1.40
C ASP A 163 9.03 -32.69 2.66
N GLU A 164 9.31 -31.88 3.64
CA GLU A 164 9.44 -32.33 5.01
C GLU A 164 8.15 -31.97 5.76
N ASP A 165 7.44 -33.02 6.12
CA ASP A 165 6.29 -33.01 7.01
C ASP A 165 6.68 -32.33 8.32
N ASP A 166 6.23 -31.09 8.51
CA ASP A 166 6.38 -30.37 9.77
C ASP A 166 5.14 -30.62 10.63
N ASP A 167 5.16 -31.74 11.34
CA ASP A 167 4.25 -32.10 12.41
C ASP A 167 4.37 -31.06 13.54
N LEU A 168 3.52 -30.05 13.55
CA LEU A 168 3.36 -29.15 14.66
C LEU A 168 2.33 -29.72 15.65
N PRO A 169 2.70 -30.06 16.87
CA PRO A 169 1.76 -30.48 17.91
C PRO A 169 1.08 -29.26 18.54
N PHE A 170 -0.24 -29.22 18.44
CA PHE A 170 -1.11 -28.41 19.27
C PHE A 170 -1.89 -29.31 20.24
#